data_80e23eaa7d93370992dd28e6cc5b1303
#
_entry.id   80e23eaa7d93370992dd28e6cc5b1303
#
_cell.length_a   1.000
_cell.length_b   1.000
_cell.length_c   1.000
_cell.angle_alpha   90.00
_cell.angle_beta   90.00
_cell.angle_gamma   90.00
#
_symmetry.space_group_name_H-M   'P 1'
#
loop_
_entity.id
_entity.type
_entity.pdbx_description
1 polymer ?
#
loop_
_entity_poly.entity_id
_entity_poly.type
_entity_poly.pdbx_seq_one_letter_code
_entity_poly.pdbx_strand_id
1 'polypeptide(L)'
;MLEEICKALTEETNIRENLIELKKSIKNQDALKEWKEYHATHPVLYAFLSSEDAKIRKNAALILGETNESGAAKALFEAYQRENTRFVKSSYLTAMNGLDIEIYQDAFGKRYKELLAEVPAESEKKHRTEELHALDKLLGGLNQNKKHRFTGYEEEVEVLLTTNPAYREITAEQIKKDRPVLVPAGVKV
;
A
#
# COMPACT_ATOMS: atom_id res chain seq x y z
N MET A 1 16.91 7.27 -23.94
CA MET A 1 16.89 7.02 -22.45
C MET A 1 15.71 6.13 -22.04
N LEU A 2 14.42 6.54 -22.22
CA LEU A 2 13.28 5.69 -21.82
C LEU A 2 13.21 4.40 -22.64
N GLU A 3 13.40 4.47 -23.96
CA GLU A 3 13.46 3.33 -24.87
C GLU A 3 14.51 2.28 -24.45
N GLU A 4 15.69 2.71 -24.04
CA GLU A 4 16.75 1.85 -23.54
C GLU A 4 16.35 1.14 -22.23
N ILE A 5 15.69 1.87 -21.30
CA ILE A 5 15.16 1.30 -20.09
C ILE A 5 14.08 0.25 -20.40
N CYS A 6 13.16 0.57 -21.29
CA CYS A 6 12.09 -0.33 -21.73
C CYS A 6 12.67 -1.62 -22.31
N LYS A 7 13.64 -1.51 -23.22
CA LYS A 7 14.33 -2.65 -23.81
C LYS A 7 15.04 -3.49 -22.75
N ALA A 8 15.81 -2.87 -21.86
CA ALA A 8 16.54 -3.55 -20.79
C ALA A 8 15.61 -4.30 -19.83
N LEU A 9 14.44 -3.74 -19.49
CA LEU A 9 13.44 -4.40 -18.64
C LEU A 9 12.81 -5.60 -19.35
N THR A 10 12.57 -5.51 -20.67
CA THR A 10 12.05 -6.63 -21.46
C THR A 10 13.08 -7.75 -21.61
N GLU A 11 14.37 -7.41 -21.72
CA GLU A 11 15.48 -8.34 -21.76
C GLU A 11 15.94 -8.82 -20.36
N GLU A 12 15.26 -8.39 -19.32
CA GLU A 12 15.55 -8.71 -17.90
C GLU A 12 17.00 -8.37 -17.49
N THR A 13 17.57 -7.32 -18.09
CA THR A 13 18.93 -6.87 -17.78
C THR A 13 18.92 -5.71 -16.78
N ASN A 14 19.78 -5.78 -15.75
CA ASN A 14 19.92 -4.76 -14.72
C ASN A 14 18.57 -4.24 -14.20
N ILE A 15 17.63 -5.18 -13.95
CA ILE A 15 16.21 -4.88 -13.64
C ILE A 15 16.10 -3.85 -12.51
N ARG A 16 16.85 -4.01 -11.44
CA ARG A 16 16.76 -3.15 -10.27
C ARG A 16 17.12 -1.70 -10.56
N GLU A 17 18.22 -1.48 -11.27
CA GLU A 17 18.70 -0.16 -11.66
C GLU A 17 17.75 0.49 -12.67
N ASN A 18 17.29 -0.27 -13.65
CA ASN A 18 16.35 0.20 -14.67
C ASN A 18 14.97 0.55 -14.07
N LEU A 19 14.47 -0.19 -13.09
CA LEU A 19 13.24 0.20 -12.36
C LEU A 19 13.40 1.49 -11.56
N ILE A 20 14.59 1.73 -10.97
CA ILE A 20 14.87 2.99 -10.26
C ILE A 20 14.89 4.16 -11.24
N GLU A 21 15.53 4.01 -12.39
CA GLU A 21 15.58 5.06 -13.40
C GLU A 21 14.22 5.29 -14.05
N LEU A 22 13.47 4.22 -14.36
CA LEU A 22 12.10 4.32 -14.85
C LEU A 22 11.21 5.12 -13.89
N LYS A 23 11.26 4.78 -12.61
CA LYS A 23 10.48 5.48 -11.56
C LYS A 23 10.80 6.98 -11.48
N LYS A 24 12.04 7.38 -11.75
CA LYS A 24 12.42 8.79 -11.83
C LYS A 24 11.88 9.42 -13.12
N SER A 25 12.03 8.75 -14.24
CA SER A 25 11.65 9.24 -15.57
C SER A 25 10.15 9.50 -15.68
N ILE A 26 9.30 8.61 -15.16
CA ILE A 26 7.83 8.73 -15.22
C ILE A 26 7.25 9.82 -14.31
N LYS A 27 8.06 10.54 -13.56
CA LYS A 27 7.64 11.81 -12.93
C LYS A 27 7.35 12.89 -13.95
N ASN A 28 7.93 12.79 -15.14
CA ASN A 28 7.56 13.59 -16.30
C ASN A 28 6.33 12.99 -16.97
N GLN A 29 5.34 13.83 -17.30
CA GLN A 29 4.06 13.37 -17.86
C GLN A 29 4.20 12.75 -19.27
N ASP A 30 5.09 13.29 -20.09
CA ASP A 30 5.33 12.74 -21.43
C ASP A 30 5.98 11.37 -21.35
N ALA A 31 6.97 11.22 -20.48
CA ALA A 31 7.61 9.93 -20.22
C ALA A 31 6.65 8.90 -19.60
N LEU A 32 5.74 9.34 -18.72
CA LEU A 32 4.69 8.48 -18.19
C LEU A 32 3.75 7.98 -19.27
N LYS A 33 3.35 8.87 -20.20
CA LYS A 33 2.49 8.51 -21.32
C LYS A 33 3.18 7.51 -22.25
N GLU A 34 4.41 7.78 -22.64
CA GLU A 34 5.22 6.87 -23.48
C GLU A 34 5.40 5.51 -22.80
N TRP A 35 5.70 5.49 -21.50
CA TRP A 35 5.78 4.27 -20.72
C TRP A 35 4.47 3.47 -20.71
N LYS A 36 3.32 4.12 -20.50
CA LYS A 36 2.02 3.45 -20.52
C LYS A 36 1.72 2.79 -21.86
N GLU A 37 2.03 3.46 -22.96
CA GLU A 37 1.86 2.93 -24.30
C GLU A 37 2.75 1.71 -24.53
N TYR A 38 3.99 1.76 -24.05
CA TYR A 38 4.91 0.63 -24.13
C TYR A 38 4.45 -0.54 -23.25
N HIS A 39 4.13 -0.29 -21.99
CA HIS A 39 3.76 -1.32 -21.02
C HIS A 39 2.43 -2.02 -21.37
N ALA A 40 1.53 -1.35 -22.05
CA ALA A 40 0.28 -1.94 -22.55
C ALA A 40 0.54 -3.12 -23.53
N THR A 41 1.66 -3.11 -24.25
CA THR A 41 2.07 -4.17 -25.17
C THR A 41 3.13 -5.11 -24.58
N HIS A 42 3.87 -4.64 -23.58
CA HIS A 42 4.96 -5.36 -22.89
C HIS A 42 4.78 -5.30 -21.38
N PRO A 43 3.84 -6.05 -20.78
CA PRO A 43 3.45 -5.92 -19.38
C PRO A 43 4.45 -6.53 -18.39
N VAL A 44 5.73 -6.15 -18.48
CA VAL A 44 6.86 -6.74 -17.76
C VAL A 44 6.78 -6.57 -16.24
N LEU A 45 6.14 -5.47 -15.76
CA LEU A 45 6.06 -5.20 -14.32
C LEU A 45 5.27 -6.24 -13.53
N TYR A 46 4.29 -6.88 -14.16
CA TYR A 46 3.50 -7.92 -13.48
C TYR A 46 4.35 -9.13 -13.12
N ALA A 47 5.28 -9.53 -13.99
CA ALA A 47 6.23 -10.61 -13.72
C ALA A 47 7.16 -10.24 -12.55
N PHE A 48 7.59 -8.99 -12.47
CA PHE A 48 8.48 -8.51 -11.42
C PHE A 48 7.85 -8.46 -10.04
N LEU A 49 6.52 -8.50 -9.91
CA LEU A 49 5.84 -8.66 -8.61
C LEU A 49 6.15 -10.01 -7.93
N SER A 50 6.65 -11.00 -8.69
CA SER A 50 7.04 -12.31 -8.19
C SER A 50 8.56 -12.50 -8.11
N SER A 51 9.37 -11.45 -8.34
CA SER A 51 10.83 -11.52 -8.24
C SER A 51 11.29 -11.96 -6.86
N GLU A 52 12.37 -12.70 -6.76
CA GLU A 52 13.00 -13.03 -5.47
C GLU A 52 13.55 -11.78 -4.75
N ASP A 53 14.01 -10.77 -5.52
CA ASP A 53 14.50 -9.51 -4.96
C ASP A 53 13.35 -8.61 -4.49
N ALA A 54 13.27 -8.40 -3.18
CA ALA A 54 12.27 -7.55 -2.55
C ALA A 54 12.28 -6.08 -3.05
N LYS A 55 13.42 -5.57 -3.51
CA LYS A 55 13.53 -4.20 -4.05
C LYS A 55 12.98 -4.12 -5.47
N ILE A 56 13.12 -5.19 -6.25
CA ILE A 56 12.48 -5.30 -7.57
C ILE A 56 10.97 -5.33 -7.38
N ARG A 57 10.44 -6.22 -6.51
CA ARG A 57 9.00 -6.28 -6.22
C ARG A 57 8.44 -4.94 -5.80
N LYS A 58 9.12 -4.27 -4.86
CA LYS A 58 8.75 -2.94 -4.37
C LYS A 58 8.66 -1.91 -5.49
N ASN A 59 9.70 -1.79 -6.32
CA ASN A 59 9.75 -0.76 -7.37
C ASN A 59 8.74 -1.04 -8.48
N ALA A 60 8.58 -2.30 -8.88
CA ALA A 60 7.58 -2.70 -9.86
C ALA A 60 6.16 -2.33 -9.38
N ALA A 61 5.84 -2.61 -8.12
CA ALA A 61 4.55 -2.25 -7.53
C ALA A 61 4.28 -0.73 -7.56
N LEU A 62 5.26 0.07 -7.14
CA LEU A 62 5.10 1.53 -7.11
C LEU A 62 4.91 2.12 -8.51
N ILE A 63 5.61 1.58 -9.52
CA ILE A 63 5.45 2.01 -10.90
C ILE A 63 4.05 1.62 -11.42
N LEU A 64 3.59 0.38 -11.16
CA LEU A 64 2.24 -0.06 -11.53
C LEU A 64 1.14 0.84 -10.93
N GLY A 65 1.30 1.27 -9.68
CA GLY A 65 0.37 2.22 -9.06
C GLY A 65 0.32 3.57 -9.78
N GLU A 66 1.45 4.08 -10.26
CA GLU A 66 1.53 5.34 -11.01
C GLU A 66 0.98 5.21 -12.44
N THR A 67 1.07 4.03 -13.04
CA THR A 67 0.50 3.79 -14.39
C THR A 67 -1.01 3.72 -14.39
N ASN A 68 -1.62 3.31 -13.28
CA ASN A 68 -3.07 3.20 -13.11
C ASN A 68 -3.72 2.35 -14.23
N GLU A 69 -3.13 1.22 -14.55
CA GLU A 69 -3.62 0.33 -15.59
C GLU A 69 -4.79 -0.53 -15.12
N SER A 70 -5.64 -0.91 -16.06
CA SER A 70 -6.70 -1.89 -15.82
C SER A 70 -6.10 -3.22 -15.35
N GLY A 71 -6.53 -3.73 -14.21
CA GLY A 71 -5.99 -4.95 -13.60
C GLY A 71 -4.83 -4.75 -12.63
N ALA A 72 -4.21 -3.57 -12.58
CA ALA A 72 -3.12 -3.28 -11.63
C ALA A 72 -3.57 -3.48 -10.17
N ALA A 73 -4.78 -3.02 -9.82
CA ALA A 73 -5.34 -3.18 -8.47
C ALA A 73 -5.42 -4.66 -8.05
N LYS A 74 -5.91 -5.54 -8.94
CA LYS A 74 -6.01 -6.98 -8.69
C LYS A 74 -4.63 -7.60 -8.52
N ALA A 75 -3.69 -7.34 -9.43
CA ALA A 75 -2.36 -7.92 -9.39
C ALA A 75 -1.59 -7.47 -8.13
N LEU A 76 -1.70 -6.20 -7.75
CA LEU A 76 -1.09 -5.64 -6.55
C LEU A 76 -1.70 -6.25 -5.28
N PHE A 77 -3.02 -6.44 -5.24
CA PHE A 77 -3.68 -7.06 -4.10
C PHE A 77 -3.29 -8.54 -3.94
N GLU A 78 -3.26 -9.32 -5.02
CA GLU A 78 -2.82 -10.71 -5.00
C GLU A 78 -1.35 -10.83 -4.58
N ALA A 79 -0.48 -9.93 -5.05
CA ALA A 79 0.92 -9.87 -4.65
C ALA A 79 1.06 -9.49 -3.17
N TYR A 80 0.28 -8.52 -2.69
CA TYR A 80 0.22 -8.13 -1.28
C TYR A 80 -0.14 -9.30 -0.36
N GLN A 81 -1.13 -10.12 -0.74
CA GLN A 81 -1.54 -11.27 0.05
C GLN A 81 -0.44 -12.33 0.21
N ARG A 82 0.39 -12.51 -0.83
CA ARG A 82 1.50 -13.47 -0.84
C ARG A 82 2.79 -12.94 -0.24
N GLU A 83 2.90 -11.62 -0.09
CA GLU A 83 4.13 -10.97 0.38
C GLU A 83 4.36 -11.23 1.86
N ASN A 84 5.60 -11.58 2.22
CA ASN A 84 6.04 -11.78 3.60
C ASN A 84 6.95 -10.66 4.10
N THR A 85 7.53 -9.88 3.20
CA THR A 85 8.44 -8.79 3.54
C THR A 85 7.65 -7.51 3.86
N ARG A 86 7.63 -7.09 5.12
CA ARG A 86 6.77 -5.99 5.60
C ARG A 86 6.95 -4.68 4.85
N PHE A 87 8.19 -4.26 4.56
CA PHE A 87 8.40 -3.02 3.81
C PHE A 87 7.93 -3.08 2.36
N VAL A 88 7.80 -4.29 1.78
CA VAL A 88 7.20 -4.47 0.46
C VAL A 88 5.68 -4.41 0.56
N LYS A 89 5.08 -4.99 1.63
CA LYS A 89 3.63 -4.89 1.90
C LYS A 89 3.15 -3.44 1.93
N SER A 90 3.82 -2.58 2.69
CA SER A 90 3.48 -1.15 2.74
C SER A 90 3.59 -0.47 1.39
N SER A 91 4.52 -0.92 0.55
CA SER A 91 4.69 -0.38 -0.81
C SER A 91 3.57 -0.83 -1.77
N TYR A 92 3.07 -2.07 -1.66
CA TYR A 92 1.89 -2.51 -2.40
C TYR A 92 0.65 -1.69 -2.03
N LEU A 93 0.42 -1.48 -0.73
CA LEU A 93 -0.68 -0.65 -0.26
C LEU A 93 -0.56 0.80 -0.76
N THR A 94 0.66 1.35 -0.74
CA THR A 94 0.92 2.68 -1.30
C THR A 94 0.63 2.73 -2.80
N ALA A 95 1.01 1.69 -3.54
CA ALA A 95 0.77 1.60 -4.98
C ALA A 95 -0.72 1.50 -5.32
N MET A 96 -1.51 0.85 -4.47
CA MET A 96 -2.96 0.73 -4.66
C MET A 96 -3.73 2.02 -4.34
N ASN A 97 -3.08 3.03 -3.72
CA ASN A 97 -3.74 4.29 -3.41
C ASN A 97 -4.07 5.07 -4.69
N GLY A 98 -5.36 5.26 -4.94
CA GLY A 98 -5.86 5.91 -6.16
C GLY A 98 -6.34 4.94 -7.24
N LEU A 99 -6.17 3.63 -7.05
CA LEU A 99 -6.74 2.59 -7.89
C LEU A 99 -8.16 2.24 -7.43
N ASP A 100 -8.91 1.52 -8.27
CA ASP A 100 -10.21 0.96 -7.90
C ASP A 100 -10.00 -0.28 -7.01
N ILE A 101 -10.11 -0.07 -5.70
CA ILE A 101 -9.84 -1.07 -4.66
C ILE A 101 -11.03 -1.33 -3.73
N GLU A 102 -12.21 -0.84 -4.09
CA GLU A 102 -13.40 -0.93 -3.23
C GLU A 102 -13.74 -2.38 -2.84
N ILE A 103 -13.57 -3.31 -3.77
CA ILE A 103 -13.85 -4.73 -3.55
C ILE A 103 -12.93 -5.39 -2.50
N TYR A 104 -11.80 -4.75 -2.14
CA TYR A 104 -10.83 -5.27 -1.17
C TYR A 104 -10.96 -4.60 0.21
N GLN A 105 -11.94 -3.74 0.41
CA GLN A 105 -12.13 -2.97 1.64
C GLN A 105 -12.18 -3.84 2.90
N ASP A 106 -12.93 -4.95 2.85
CA ASP A 106 -13.06 -5.86 3.98
C ASP A 106 -11.74 -6.54 4.34
N ALA A 107 -10.98 -6.94 3.32
CA ALA A 107 -9.66 -7.55 3.52
C ALA A 107 -8.67 -6.57 4.16
N PHE A 108 -8.68 -5.30 3.73
CA PHE A 108 -7.86 -4.25 4.34
C PHE A 108 -8.29 -3.95 5.77
N GLY A 109 -9.60 -3.88 6.05
CA GLY A 109 -10.13 -3.67 7.38
C GLY A 109 -9.76 -4.81 8.34
N LYS A 110 -9.87 -6.06 7.88
CA LYS A 110 -9.43 -7.23 8.66
C LYS A 110 -7.93 -7.15 8.98
N ARG A 111 -7.10 -6.89 7.97
CA ARG A 111 -5.65 -6.78 8.17
C ARG A 111 -5.27 -5.64 9.11
N TYR A 112 -5.96 -4.52 9.03
CA TYR A 112 -5.76 -3.39 9.92
C TYR A 112 -5.99 -3.77 11.39
N LYS A 113 -7.08 -4.50 11.69
CA LYS A 113 -7.37 -5.01 13.04
C LYS A 113 -6.30 -5.99 13.53
N GLU A 114 -5.87 -6.91 12.68
CA GLU A 114 -4.80 -7.86 13.00
C GLU A 114 -3.52 -7.13 13.41
N LEU A 115 -3.13 -6.10 12.65
CA LEU A 115 -1.95 -5.29 12.95
C LEU A 115 -2.10 -4.49 14.25
N LEU A 116 -3.30 -3.98 14.56
CA LEU A 116 -3.55 -3.30 15.83
C LEU A 116 -3.37 -4.24 17.03
N ALA A 117 -3.80 -5.49 16.90
CA ALA A 117 -3.66 -6.51 17.95
C ALA A 117 -2.24 -7.08 18.06
N GLU A 118 -1.40 -6.91 17.04
CA GLU A 118 -0.03 -7.46 17.01
C GLU A 118 0.90 -6.68 17.95
N VAL A 119 1.67 -7.41 18.77
CA VAL A 119 2.80 -6.85 19.53
C VAL A 119 4.09 -7.15 18.75
N PRO A 120 4.60 -6.21 17.96
CA PRO A 120 5.75 -6.46 17.12
C PRO A 120 7.06 -6.53 17.91
N ALA A 121 8.02 -7.31 17.41
CA ALA A 121 9.39 -7.21 17.86
C ALA A 121 9.96 -5.79 17.58
N GLU A 122 10.97 -5.37 18.31
CA GLU A 122 11.54 -4.00 18.18
C GLU A 122 11.97 -3.69 16.73
N SER A 123 12.62 -4.63 16.06
CA SER A 123 13.06 -4.51 14.67
C SER A 123 11.91 -4.35 13.66
N GLU A 124 10.72 -4.79 14.00
CA GLU A 124 9.54 -4.81 13.14
C GLU A 124 8.59 -3.62 13.38
N LYS A 125 8.78 -2.89 14.47
CA LYS A 125 7.89 -1.76 14.84
C LYS A 125 7.73 -0.73 13.73
N LYS A 126 8.83 -0.34 13.11
CA LYS A 126 8.83 0.62 12.00
C LYS A 126 7.97 0.12 10.84
N HIS A 127 8.21 -1.09 10.38
CA HIS A 127 7.52 -1.63 9.21
C HIS A 127 6.05 -1.92 9.49
N ARG A 128 5.71 -2.33 10.71
CA ARG A 128 4.31 -2.42 11.16
C ARG A 128 3.61 -1.07 11.10
N THR A 129 4.28 -0.02 11.59
CA THR A 129 3.72 1.34 11.56
C THR A 129 3.53 1.84 10.12
N GLU A 130 4.46 1.55 9.22
CA GLU A 130 4.35 1.88 7.81
C GLU A 130 3.17 1.16 7.14
N GLU A 131 2.97 -0.13 7.45
CA GLU A 131 1.84 -0.91 6.93
C GLU A 131 0.51 -0.38 7.47
N LEU A 132 0.41 -0.11 8.78
CA LEU A 132 -0.78 0.51 9.40
C LEU A 132 -1.12 1.86 8.77
N HIS A 133 -0.12 2.71 8.58
CA HIS A 133 -0.33 4.04 7.98
C HIS A 133 -0.83 3.94 6.53
N ALA A 134 -0.28 3.01 5.74
CA ALA A 134 -0.71 2.79 4.38
C ALA A 134 -2.16 2.27 4.31
N LEU A 135 -2.53 1.32 5.18
CA LEU A 135 -3.90 0.82 5.30
C LEU A 135 -4.88 1.91 5.74
N ASP A 136 -4.50 2.71 6.73
CA ASP A 136 -5.29 3.84 7.21
C ASP A 136 -5.63 4.81 6.08
N LYS A 137 -4.64 5.13 5.26
CA LYS A 137 -4.81 5.99 4.10
C LYS A 137 -5.76 5.40 3.06
N LEU A 138 -5.63 4.10 2.75
CA LEU A 138 -6.51 3.41 1.82
C LEU A 138 -7.96 3.37 2.33
N LEU A 139 -8.16 2.95 3.58
CA LEU A 139 -9.47 2.84 4.20
C LEU A 139 -10.10 4.23 4.39
N GLY A 140 -9.33 5.24 4.75
CA GLY A 140 -9.77 6.63 4.84
C GLY A 140 -10.26 7.17 3.50
N GLY A 141 -9.55 6.89 2.41
CA GLY A 141 -9.94 7.25 1.06
C GLY A 141 -11.24 6.58 0.62
N LEU A 142 -11.39 5.28 0.86
CA LEU A 142 -12.61 4.53 0.57
C LEU A 142 -13.82 5.05 1.34
N ASN A 143 -13.64 5.34 2.62
CA ASN A 143 -14.72 5.82 3.47
C ASN A 143 -15.12 7.27 3.20
N GLN A 144 -14.21 8.13 2.75
CA GLN A 144 -14.54 9.49 2.31
C GLN A 144 -15.54 9.47 1.16
N ASN A 145 -15.36 8.58 0.21
CA ASN A 145 -16.27 8.42 -0.92
C ASN A 145 -17.67 7.95 -0.49
N LYS A 146 -17.77 7.18 0.59
CA LYS A 146 -19.02 6.62 1.11
C LYS A 146 -19.69 7.47 2.21
N LYS A 147 -19.12 8.59 2.62
CA LYS A 147 -19.53 9.41 3.78
C LYS A 147 -19.54 8.67 5.13
N HIS A 148 -19.03 7.47 5.20
CA HIS A 148 -18.99 6.63 6.41
C HIS A 148 -17.58 6.12 6.61
N ARG A 149 -16.82 6.79 7.47
CA ARG A 149 -15.46 6.37 7.85
C ARG A 149 -15.55 5.21 8.84
N PHE A 150 -15.02 4.05 8.50
CA PHE A 150 -14.90 2.88 9.38
C PHE A 150 -16.19 2.43 10.07
N THR A 151 -17.38 2.79 9.55
CA THR A 151 -18.65 2.28 10.08
C THR A 151 -18.66 0.74 9.94
N GLY A 152 -18.66 0.06 11.04
CA GLY A 152 -18.59 -1.41 11.12
C GLY A 152 -17.28 -1.94 11.70
N TYR A 153 -16.29 -1.06 11.92
CA TYR A 153 -15.03 -1.42 12.59
C TYR A 153 -14.78 -0.61 13.88
N GLU A 154 -15.60 0.42 14.14
CA GLU A 154 -15.41 1.32 15.28
C GLU A 154 -15.40 0.57 16.60
N GLU A 155 -16.36 -0.32 16.83
CA GLU A 155 -16.47 -1.06 18.09
C GLU A 155 -15.28 -1.99 18.30
N GLU A 156 -14.85 -2.71 17.25
CA GLU A 156 -13.73 -3.62 17.38
C GLU A 156 -12.39 -2.87 17.50
N VAL A 157 -12.26 -1.72 16.87
CA VAL A 157 -11.07 -0.86 17.05
C VAL A 157 -11.07 -0.31 18.48
N GLU A 158 -12.20 0.11 19.04
CA GLU A 158 -12.30 0.55 20.42
C GLU A 158 -11.88 -0.55 21.40
N VAL A 159 -12.37 -1.77 21.21
CA VAL A 159 -11.97 -2.92 22.04
C VAL A 159 -10.46 -3.16 21.94
N LEU A 160 -9.88 -3.13 20.74
CA LEU A 160 -8.45 -3.33 20.56
C LEU A 160 -7.62 -2.22 21.24
N LEU A 161 -8.03 -0.96 21.11
CA LEU A 161 -7.35 0.17 21.75
C LEU A 161 -7.44 0.11 23.29
N THR A 162 -8.56 -0.35 23.84
CA THR A 162 -8.75 -0.42 25.30
C THR A 162 -8.12 -1.65 25.93
N THR A 163 -8.05 -2.76 25.22
CA THR A 163 -7.57 -4.04 25.75
C THR A 163 -6.09 -4.32 25.46
N ASN A 164 -5.53 -3.76 24.39
CA ASN A 164 -4.13 -3.99 24.02
C ASN A 164 -3.20 -3.07 24.84
N PRO A 165 -2.30 -3.62 25.68
CA PRO A 165 -1.41 -2.82 26.51
C PRO A 165 -0.52 -1.83 25.73
N ALA A 166 -0.16 -2.15 24.49
CA ALA A 166 0.65 -1.29 23.63
C ALA A 166 -0.03 0.05 23.28
N TYR A 167 -1.35 0.14 23.42
CA TYR A 167 -2.14 1.34 23.11
C TYR A 167 -2.67 2.08 24.32
N ARG A 168 -2.48 1.56 25.55
CA ARG A 168 -2.96 2.21 26.79
C ARG A 168 -2.30 3.56 27.06
N GLU A 169 -1.09 3.77 26.53
CA GLU A 169 -0.36 5.04 26.70
C GLU A 169 -0.72 6.09 25.63
N ILE A 170 -1.49 5.70 24.61
CA ILE A 170 -1.95 6.65 23.59
C ILE A 170 -3.11 7.44 24.18
N THR A 171 -2.92 8.73 24.40
CA THR A 171 -4.00 9.60 24.88
C THR A 171 -5.07 9.75 23.82
N ALA A 172 -6.33 9.93 24.26
CA ALA A 172 -7.43 10.17 23.36
C ALA A 172 -7.24 11.42 22.48
N GLU A 173 -6.50 12.43 22.95
CA GLU A 173 -6.09 13.59 22.16
C GLU A 173 -5.11 13.23 21.04
N GLN A 174 -4.16 12.35 21.29
CA GLN A 174 -3.24 11.85 20.25
C GLN A 174 -4.02 11.05 19.20
N ILE A 175 -4.95 10.19 19.63
CA ILE A 175 -5.82 9.45 18.69
C ILE A 175 -6.60 10.42 17.81
N LYS A 176 -7.20 11.46 18.39
CA LYS A 176 -7.95 12.47 17.63
C LYS A 176 -7.08 13.28 16.68
N LYS A 177 -5.89 13.67 17.11
CA LYS A 177 -4.97 14.51 16.35
C LYS A 177 -4.32 13.75 15.21
N ASP A 178 -3.82 12.55 15.50
CA ASP A 178 -3.00 11.79 14.56
C ASP A 178 -3.83 10.82 13.69
N ARG A 179 -5.01 10.42 14.22
CA ARG A 179 -5.90 9.46 13.56
C ARG A 179 -7.38 9.72 13.84
N PRO A 180 -7.90 10.83 13.38
CA PRO A 180 -9.30 11.22 13.65
C PRO A 180 -10.30 10.17 13.14
N VAL A 181 -9.88 9.30 12.23
CA VAL A 181 -10.70 8.24 11.63
C VAL A 181 -10.87 7.02 12.55
N LEU A 182 -9.96 6.85 13.52
CA LEU A 182 -9.92 5.70 14.42
C LEU A 182 -10.62 5.94 15.76
N VAL A 183 -11.10 7.16 16.03
CA VAL A 183 -11.84 7.44 17.26
C VAL A 183 -13.29 7.06 17.05
N PRO A 184 -13.78 5.98 17.67
CA PRO A 184 -15.19 5.58 17.56
C PRO A 184 -16.13 6.66 18.06
N ALA A 185 -17.32 6.73 17.47
CA ALA A 185 -18.39 7.55 18.02
C ALA A 185 -18.76 7.01 19.41
N GLY A 186 -18.42 7.75 20.45
CA GLY A 186 -18.72 7.35 21.84
C GLY A 186 -17.51 7.20 22.76
N VAL A 187 -16.28 7.21 22.24
CA VAL A 187 -15.10 7.36 23.10
C VAL A 187 -15.15 8.75 23.72
N LYS A 188 -15.51 8.81 25.01
CA LYS A 188 -15.43 10.05 25.79
C LYS A 188 -13.94 10.36 26.01
N VAL A 189 -13.51 11.46 25.49
CA VAL A 189 -12.18 12.05 25.65
C VAL A 189 -12.22 13.01 26.81
#